data_06746932ff829d5bec189f87f5764c05
#
_entry.id   06746932ff829d5bec189f87f5764c05
#
_cell.length_a   1.000
_cell.length_b   1.000
_cell.length_c   1.000
_cell.angle_alpha   90.00
_cell.angle_beta   90.00
_cell.angle_gamma   90.00
#
_symmetry.space_group_name_H-M   'P 1'
#
loop_
_entity.id
_entity.type
_entity.pdbx_description
1 polymer ?
#
loop_
_entity_poly.entity_id
_entity_poly.type
_entity_poly.pdbx_seq_one_letter_code
_entity_poly.pdbx_strand_id
1 'polypeptide(L)'
;ASTGWLHTGDPALLLHTDKLFAALREKLDSGWFNELLRELFAPAPVQVIQVPTLPKKDDENAAPARTDGKLVLDHPLTVTDLGEGSPSAEGVVGTVAGAELLHHPSKGSLYLNLYYDLGGLSEEEVQYLDILTDMLDELDTPRHTARELNTLRSTWLGDSTACIAFWTGRQEGTPCHAKLVLSMSLLERSLEKAIELGGEFLYETKLTGEKAEAAFARVLSQQKLNMEQQFIQMGNQYAMVRAMSHYAVEYALSEACSGVTGYKFLCGLLEQADWAALGKKLEAVREKVLHHAALTISLHGSEAAKQKLEALLPGSVFAEEARGTAKAYTQELT
;
A
#
# COMPACT_ATOMS: atom_id res chain seq x y z
N ALA A 1 -18.46 12.26 7.95
CA ALA A 1 -19.61 13.18 7.79
C ALA A 1 -20.33 13.44 9.11
N SER A 2 -20.68 12.42 9.90
CA SER A 2 -21.41 12.57 11.16
C SER A 2 -20.69 13.40 12.23
N THR A 3 -19.37 13.31 12.33
CA THR A 3 -18.57 14.05 13.30
C THR A 3 -18.59 15.57 13.05
N GLY A 4 -18.46 15.99 11.78
CA GLY A 4 -18.56 17.40 11.41
C GLY A 4 -19.94 17.98 11.71
N TRP A 5 -21.01 17.23 11.44
CA TRP A 5 -22.38 17.62 11.75
C TRP A 5 -22.62 17.82 13.26
N LEU A 6 -22.14 16.90 14.08
CA LEU A 6 -22.29 16.99 15.56
C LEU A 6 -21.67 18.26 16.15
N HIS A 7 -20.57 18.74 15.57
CA HIS A 7 -19.86 19.93 16.08
C HIS A 7 -20.31 21.24 15.45
N THR A 8 -20.80 21.23 14.22
CA THR A 8 -21.14 22.46 13.47
C THR A 8 -22.62 22.65 13.23
N GLY A 9 -23.44 21.61 13.41
CA GLY A 9 -24.87 21.61 13.08
C GLY A 9 -25.16 21.57 11.57
N ASP A 10 -24.13 21.58 10.72
CA ASP A 10 -24.29 21.52 9.26
C ASP A 10 -23.90 20.14 8.71
N PRO A 11 -24.87 19.32 8.28
CA PRO A 11 -24.60 18.00 7.71
C PRO A 11 -23.90 18.06 6.35
N ALA A 12 -23.96 19.19 5.65
CA ALA A 12 -23.39 19.37 4.32
C ALA A 12 -21.99 20.00 4.34
N LEU A 13 -21.45 20.37 5.50
CA LEU A 13 -20.16 21.06 5.61
C LEU A 13 -19.05 20.37 4.83
N LEU A 14 -18.95 19.05 4.96
CA LEU A 14 -17.91 18.26 4.28
C LEU A 14 -18.20 18.04 2.78
N LEU A 15 -19.38 18.38 2.28
CA LEU A 15 -19.69 18.35 0.86
C LEU A 15 -19.25 19.64 0.13
N HIS A 16 -18.91 20.69 0.89
CA HIS A 16 -18.46 21.97 0.38
C HIS A 16 -16.96 22.20 0.58
N THR A 17 -16.16 21.13 0.47
CA THR A 17 -14.70 21.17 0.65
C THR A 17 -14.02 22.19 -0.26
N ASP A 18 -14.49 22.39 -1.49
CA ASP A 18 -13.93 23.36 -2.42
C ASP A 18 -13.98 24.79 -1.87
N LYS A 19 -15.09 25.19 -1.25
CA LYS A 19 -15.24 26.50 -0.62
C LYS A 19 -14.32 26.65 0.59
N LEU A 20 -14.20 25.58 1.38
CA LEU A 20 -13.31 25.54 2.53
C LEU A 20 -11.85 25.70 2.09
N PHE A 21 -11.42 24.96 1.08
CA PHE A 21 -10.06 25.06 0.55
C PHE A 21 -9.78 26.43 -0.09
N ALA A 22 -10.74 27.03 -0.76
CA ALA A 22 -10.59 28.39 -1.28
C ALA A 22 -10.36 29.41 -0.14
N ALA A 23 -11.16 29.35 0.91
CA ALA A 23 -10.99 30.21 2.09
C ALA A 23 -9.65 29.96 2.84
N LEU A 24 -9.19 28.72 2.91
CA LEU A 24 -7.90 28.40 3.51
C LEU A 24 -6.72 28.91 2.67
N ARG A 25 -6.83 28.90 1.33
CA ARG A 25 -5.79 29.45 0.44
C ARG A 25 -5.66 30.97 0.62
N GLU A 26 -6.76 31.70 0.74
CA GLU A 26 -6.72 33.15 1.02
C GLU A 26 -6.00 33.44 2.35
N LYS A 27 -6.15 32.56 3.34
CA LYS A 27 -5.49 32.69 4.63
C LYS A 27 -4.01 32.31 4.60
N LEU A 28 -3.56 31.53 3.62
CA LEU A 28 -2.17 31.06 3.53
C LEU A 28 -1.18 32.22 3.44
N ASP A 29 -1.47 33.18 2.56
CA ASP A 29 -0.61 34.35 2.30
C ASP A 29 -0.74 35.44 3.37
N SER A 30 -1.77 35.40 4.21
CA SER A 30 -2.03 36.39 5.26
C SER A 30 -1.23 36.19 6.55
N GLY A 31 -0.48 35.11 6.67
CA GLY A 31 0.22 34.73 7.91
C GLY A 31 -0.68 34.14 9.01
N TRP A 32 -1.98 33.96 8.76
CA TRP A 32 -2.96 33.46 9.71
C TRP A 32 -2.58 32.12 10.34
N PHE A 33 -2.00 31.20 9.58
CA PHE A 33 -1.56 29.90 10.13
C PHE A 33 -0.41 30.04 11.14
N ASN A 34 0.50 30.99 10.93
CA ASN A 34 1.58 31.27 11.87
C ASN A 34 1.05 31.88 13.17
N GLU A 35 0.04 32.74 13.08
CA GLU A 35 -0.62 33.31 14.25
C GLU A 35 -1.39 32.24 15.04
N LEU A 36 -2.16 31.41 14.35
CA LEU A 36 -2.87 30.28 14.95
C LEU A 36 -1.90 29.32 15.67
N LEU A 37 -0.77 28.99 15.07
CA LEU A 37 0.24 28.15 15.70
C LEU A 37 0.81 28.82 16.95
N ARG A 38 1.11 30.13 16.93
CA ARG A 38 1.56 30.85 18.14
C ARG A 38 0.52 30.82 19.23
N GLU A 39 -0.76 31.02 18.92
CA GLU A 39 -1.86 30.94 19.90
C GLU A 39 -2.00 29.53 20.49
N LEU A 40 -1.90 28.47 19.66
CA LEU A 40 -2.03 27.08 20.10
C LEU A 40 -0.87 26.65 21.01
N PHE A 41 0.35 27.16 20.76
CA PHE A 41 1.54 26.81 21.55
C PHE A 41 1.91 27.82 22.62
N ALA A 42 1.18 28.94 22.75
CA ALA A 42 1.38 29.93 23.81
C ALA A 42 1.03 29.40 25.22
N PRO A 43 -0.04 28.59 25.42
CA PRO A 43 -0.31 28.01 26.73
C PRO A 43 0.75 26.96 27.09
N ALA A 44 1.06 26.87 28.38
CA ALA A 44 1.96 25.81 28.87
C ALA A 44 1.39 24.43 28.51
N PRO A 45 2.22 23.51 28.00
CA PRO A 45 1.75 22.18 27.63
C PRO A 45 1.26 21.41 28.88
N VAL A 46 0.12 20.74 28.77
CA VAL A 46 -0.34 19.80 29.77
C VAL A 46 0.46 18.51 29.61
N GLN A 47 1.26 18.18 30.61
CA GLN A 47 1.97 16.92 30.63
C GLN A 47 1.18 15.88 31.42
N VAL A 48 0.80 14.79 30.77
CA VAL A 48 0.18 13.62 31.43
C VAL A 48 1.22 12.53 31.52
N ILE A 49 1.56 12.10 32.73
CA ILE A 49 2.46 10.97 32.98
C ILE A 49 1.58 9.78 33.34
N GLN A 50 1.54 8.79 32.48
CA GLN A 50 0.87 7.52 32.76
C GLN A 50 1.87 6.57 33.41
N VAL A 51 1.67 6.27 34.69
CA VAL A 51 2.49 5.30 35.42
C VAL A 51 1.76 3.96 35.44
N PRO A 52 2.36 2.87 34.97
CA PRO A 52 1.74 1.55 35.09
C PRO A 52 1.59 1.21 36.58
N THR A 53 0.36 0.93 36.99
CA THR A 53 0.04 0.44 38.32
C THR A 53 -0.35 -1.03 38.23
N LEU A 54 0.01 -1.81 39.25
CA LEU A 54 -0.50 -3.17 39.36
C LEU A 54 -2.03 -3.14 39.37
N PRO A 55 -2.71 -4.04 38.66
CA PRO A 55 -4.16 -4.09 38.70
C PRO A 55 -4.62 -4.28 40.11
N LYS A 56 -5.50 -3.40 40.60
CA LYS A 56 -6.18 -3.60 41.87
C LYS A 56 -6.98 -4.89 41.75
N LYS A 57 -6.73 -5.83 42.64
CA LYS A 57 -7.62 -6.97 42.80
C LYS A 57 -8.99 -6.44 43.20
N ASP A 58 -9.97 -6.82 42.39
CA ASP A 58 -11.41 -6.63 42.65
C ASP A 58 -11.86 -5.17 42.71
N ASP A 59 -12.12 -4.58 41.56
CA ASP A 59 -12.94 -3.40 41.45
C ASP A 59 -14.42 -3.84 41.56
N GLU A 60 -14.94 -3.90 42.83
CA GLU A 60 -16.36 -4.19 43.10
C GLU A 60 -17.33 -3.20 42.44
N ASN A 61 -16.81 -2.11 41.86
CA ASN A 61 -17.54 -1.10 41.11
C ASN A 61 -17.35 -1.22 39.57
N ALA A 62 -16.95 -2.37 39.04
CA ALA A 62 -17.03 -2.58 37.63
C ALA A 62 -18.46 -2.32 37.16
N ALA A 63 -18.64 -1.31 36.31
CA ALA A 63 -19.95 -1.01 35.73
C ALA A 63 -20.57 -2.32 35.24
N PRO A 64 -21.82 -2.62 35.57
CA PRO A 64 -22.45 -3.86 35.12
C PRO A 64 -22.28 -3.98 33.62
N ALA A 65 -21.85 -5.15 33.20
CA ALA A 65 -21.75 -5.45 31.78
C ALA A 65 -23.04 -4.99 31.12
N ARG A 66 -22.95 -4.09 30.14
CA ARG A 66 -24.12 -3.71 29.34
C ARG A 66 -24.76 -5.00 28.87
N THR A 67 -25.92 -5.33 29.46
CA THR A 67 -26.78 -6.32 28.87
C THR A 67 -27.21 -5.71 27.55
N ASP A 68 -26.62 -6.21 26.47
CA ASP A 68 -26.98 -5.81 25.11
C ASP A 68 -28.49 -6.03 24.98
N GLY A 69 -29.23 -4.93 25.05
CA GLY A 69 -30.62 -4.96 24.65
C GLY A 69 -30.65 -5.53 23.25
N LYS A 70 -31.45 -6.55 22.99
CA LYS A 70 -31.62 -7.08 21.64
C LYS A 70 -31.82 -5.90 20.71
N LEU A 71 -30.87 -5.66 19.82
CA LEU A 71 -31.02 -4.72 18.73
C LEU A 71 -32.14 -5.30 17.87
N VAL A 72 -33.35 -4.82 18.06
CA VAL A 72 -34.46 -5.15 17.19
C VAL A 72 -34.28 -4.28 15.96
N LEU A 73 -33.65 -4.85 14.93
CA LEU A 73 -33.67 -4.25 13.60
C LEU A 73 -35.10 -4.42 13.08
N ASP A 74 -35.82 -3.33 12.90
CA ASP A 74 -37.17 -3.32 12.32
C ASP A 74 -37.17 -3.92 10.89
N HIS A 75 -36.01 -3.88 10.23
CA HIS A 75 -35.74 -4.51 8.93
C HIS A 75 -34.34 -5.14 8.94
N PRO A 76 -34.17 -6.44 9.21
CA PRO A 76 -32.90 -7.11 8.98
C PRO A 76 -32.61 -7.09 7.46
N LEU A 77 -31.43 -6.57 7.09
CA LEU A 77 -30.97 -6.60 5.70
C LEU A 77 -30.91 -8.06 5.21
N THR A 78 -31.50 -8.30 4.05
CA THR A 78 -31.52 -9.59 3.36
C THR A 78 -30.69 -9.50 2.08
N VAL A 79 -30.34 -10.64 1.50
CA VAL A 79 -29.58 -10.67 0.22
C VAL A 79 -30.37 -9.98 -0.91
N THR A 80 -31.72 -9.97 -0.83
CA THR A 80 -32.58 -9.28 -1.79
C THR A 80 -32.50 -7.76 -1.72
N ASP A 81 -32.10 -7.19 -0.58
CA ASP A 81 -31.92 -5.75 -0.42
C ASP A 81 -30.65 -5.23 -1.13
N LEU A 82 -29.74 -6.12 -1.51
CA LEU A 82 -28.55 -5.77 -2.29
C LEU A 82 -28.88 -5.38 -3.76
N GLY A 83 -30.11 -5.68 -4.21
CA GLY A 83 -30.51 -5.47 -5.59
C GLY A 83 -29.74 -6.35 -6.59
N GLU A 84 -30.05 -6.22 -7.86
CA GLU A 84 -29.19 -6.74 -8.92
C GLU A 84 -27.93 -5.88 -8.95
N GLY A 85 -26.76 -6.50 -8.76
CA GLY A 85 -25.47 -5.79 -8.81
C GLY A 85 -25.38 -5.00 -10.12
N SER A 86 -24.93 -3.76 -10.05
CA SER A 86 -24.61 -3.02 -11.27
C SER A 86 -23.66 -3.87 -12.11
N PRO A 87 -23.92 -4.03 -13.42
CA PRO A 87 -22.99 -4.74 -14.28
C PRO A 87 -21.61 -4.12 -14.10
N SER A 88 -20.60 -4.94 -13.85
CA SER A 88 -19.22 -4.52 -13.80
C SER A 88 -18.94 -3.75 -15.10
N ALA A 89 -18.52 -2.49 -14.98
CA ALA A 89 -18.11 -1.75 -16.16
C ALA A 89 -16.93 -2.52 -16.77
N GLU A 90 -17.13 -3.12 -17.93
CA GLU A 90 -16.06 -3.80 -18.65
C GLU A 90 -15.00 -2.76 -18.99
N GLY A 91 -13.77 -2.97 -18.51
CA GLY A 91 -12.66 -2.14 -18.85
C GLY A 91 -12.31 -2.32 -20.34
N VAL A 92 -11.93 -1.24 -20.99
CA VAL A 92 -11.38 -1.31 -22.36
C VAL A 92 -9.94 -1.79 -22.27
N VAL A 93 -9.64 -2.89 -22.97
CA VAL A 93 -8.28 -3.44 -23.02
C VAL A 93 -7.55 -2.89 -24.26
N GLY A 94 -6.34 -2.41 -24.05
CA GLY A 94 -5.42 -1.95 -25.11
C GLY A 94 -3.99 -2.36 -24.80
N THR A 95 -3.05 -1.95 -25.65
CA THR A 95 -1.63 -2.16 -25.42
C THR A 95 -0.89 -0.85 -25.64
N VAL A 96 0.02 -0.48 -24.73
CA VAL A 96 0.84 0.72 -24.83
C VAL A 96 2.24 0.46 -24.26
N ALA A 97 3.28 0.85 -24.98
CA ALA A 97 4.67 0.75 -24.54
C ALA A 97 5.08 -0.64 -24.00
N GLY A 98 4.57 -1.72 -24.62
CA GLY A 98 4.84 -3.11 -24.22
C GLY A 98 4.00 -3.61 -23.02
N ALA A 99 3.13 -2.79 -22.46
CA ALA A 99 2.23 -3.15 -21.37
C ALA A 99 0.78 -3.31 -21.85
N GLU A 100 0.01 -4.16 -21.18
CA GLU A 100 -1.43 -4.23 -21.32
C GLU A 100 -2.06 -3.04 -20.56
N LEU A 101 -2.98 -2.31 -21.19
CA LEU A 101 -3.69 -1.19 -20.59
C LEU A 101 -5.17 -1.54 -20.40
N LEU A 102 -5.61 -1.54 -19.14
CA LEU A 102 -7.01 -1.64 -18.74
C LEU A 102 -7.52 -0.25 -18.41
N HIS A 103 -8.47 0.27 -19.16
CA HIS A 103 -9.09 1.55 -18.91
C HIS A 103 -10.52 1.38 -18.40
N HIS A 104 -10.80 1.91 -17.22
CA HIS A 104 -12.13 1.99 -16.62
C HIS A 104 -12.58 3.44 -16.61
N PRO A 105 -13.51 3.85 -17.49
CA PRO A 105 -13.99 5.23 -17.53
C PRO A 105 -14.61 5.67 -16.21
N SER A 106 -14.09 6.75 -15.63
CA SER A 106 -14.62 7.33 -14.39
C SER A 106 -14.44 8.83 -14.37
N LYS A 107 -15.11 9.49 -13.42
CA LYS A 107 -14.99 10.93 -13.18
C LYS A 107 -14.37 11.19 -11.80
N GLY A 108 -13.63 12.27 -11.66
CA GLY A 108 -13.03 12.66 -10.40
C GLY A 108 -11.56 12.31 -10.30
N SER A 109 -11.14 11.71 -9.19
CA SER A 109 -9.75 11.30 -8.99
C SER A 109 -9.37 10.15 -9.91
N LEU A 110 -8.11 10.14 -10.36
CA LEU A 110 -7.54 9.03 -11.09
C LEU A 110 -6.99 7.99 -10.11
N TYR A 111 -7.14 6.72 -10.49
CA TYR A 111 -6.41 5.62 -9.86
C TYR A 111 -5.58 4.94 -10.93
N LEU A 112 -4.28 4.98 -10.75
CA LEU A 112 -3.30 4.38 -11.66
C LEU A 112 -2.57 3.27 -10.93
N ASN A 113 -2.77 2.02 -11.38
CA ASN A 113 -2.11 0.86 -10.80
C ASN A 113 -1.27 0.16 -11.85
N LEU A 114 -0.04 -0.18 -11.48
CA LEU A 114 0.88 -0.96 -12.29
C LEU A 114 1.04 -2.33 -11.64
N TYR A 115 0.79 -3.39 -12.41
CA TYR A 115 0.82 -4.78 -11.95
C TYR A 115 1.91 -5.55 -12.70
N TYR A 116 3.04 -5.82 -12.03
CA TYR A 116 4.11 -6.66 -12.57
C TYR A 116 3.89 -8.11 -12.18
N ASP A 117 3.92 -9.01 -13.15
CA ASP A 117 3.69 -10.44 -12.92
C ASP A 117 4.86 -11.10 -12.20
N LEU A 118 4.59 -11.87 -11.15
CA LEU A 118 5.62 -12.54 -10.36
C LEU A 118 5.68 -14.06 -10.59
N GLY A 119 4.83 -14.63 -11.45
CA GLY A 119 4.73 -16.07 -11.65
C GLY A 119 5.98 -16.76 -12.20
N GLY A 120 7.02 -15.99 -12.52
CA GLY A 120 8.34 -16.51 -12.91
C GLY A 120 9.39 -16.49 -11.80
N LEU A 121 9.04 -16.05 -10.58
CA LEU A 121 9.92 -15.98 -9.41
C LEU A 121 9.84 -17.27 -8.59
N SER A 122 10.94 -17.63 -7.94
CA SER A 122 10.92 -18.61 -6.84
C SER A 122 10.33 -17.98 -5.57
N GLU A 123 9.94 -18.82 -4.61
CA GLU A 123 9.46 -18.34 -3.29
C GLU A 123 10.49 -17.43 -2.61
N GLU A 124 11.77 -17.80 -2.64
CA GLU A 124 12.85 -16.97 -2.09
C GLU A 124 12.96 -15.60 -2.79
N GLU A 125 12.82 -15.56 -4.12
CA GLU A 125 12.82 -14.30 -4.86
C GLU A 125 11.61 -13.42 -4.50
N VAL A 126 10.45 -14.02 -4.23
CA VAL A 126 9.27 -13.28 -3.74
C VAL A 126 9.53 -12.71 -2.35
N GLN A 127 10.19 -13.44 -1.44
CA GLN A 127 10.58 -12.93 -0.12
C GLN A 127 11.57 -11.73 -0.24
N TYR A 128 12.55 -11.80 -1.13
CA TYR A 128 13.42 -10.65 -1.38
C TYR A 128 12.65 -9.46 -1.97
N LEU A 129 11.69 -9.70 -2.84
CA LEU A 129 10.87 -8.63 -3.41
C LEU A 129 9.96 -7.98 -2.36
N ASP A 130 9.45 -8.75 -1.40
CA ASP A 130 8.68 -8.23 -0.26
C ASP A 130 9.53 -7.27 0.59
N ILE A 131 10.75 -7.69 0.93
CA ILE A 131 11.73 -6.82 1.60
C ILE A 131 12.03 -5.57 0.76
N LEU A 132 12.17 -5.71 -0.57
CA LEU A 132 12.39 -4.56 -1.44
C LEU A 132 11.26 -3.54 -1.30
N THR A 133 9.98 -3.97 -1.29
CA THR A 133 8.86 -3.03 -1.17
C THR A 133 8.90 -2.22 0.12
N ASP A 134 9.32 -2.83 1.23
CA ASP A 134 9.48 -2.16 2.52
C ASP A 134 10.66 -1.16 2.54
N MET A 135 11.68 -1.38 1.69
CA MET A 135 12.86 -0.51 1.61
C MET A 135 12.65 0.73 0.73
N LEU A 136 11.69 0.71 -0.21
CA LEU A 136 11.54 1.77 -1.20
C LEU A 136 11.32 3.16 -0.58
N ASP A 137 10.60 3.25 0.54
CA ASP A 137 10.31 4.51 1.24
C ASP A 137 11.47 5.00 2.14
N GLU A 138 12.48 4.17 2.34
CA GLU A 138 13.57 4.38 3.30
C GLU A 138 14.92 4.70 2.64
N LEU A 139 15.00 4.56 1.32
CA LEU A 139 16.24 4.66 0.57
C LEU A 139 16.27 5.86 -0.39
N ASP A 140 17.44 6.44 -0.53
CA ASP A 140 17.70 7.55 -1.47
C ASP A 140 17.68 7.06 -2.92
N THR A 141 17.39 7.98 -3.84
CA THR A 141 17.61 7.83 -5.29
C THR A 141 18.82 8.65 -5.74
N PRO A 142 19.21 8.63 -7.01
CA PRO A 142 20.21 9.56 -7.54
C PRO A 142 19.76 11.02 -7.50
N ARG A 143 18.44 11.28 -7.54
CA ARG A 143 17.86 12.63 -7.67
C ARG A 143 17.42 13.22 -6.33
N HIS A 144 16.91 12.37 -5.42
CA HIS A 144 16.32 12.80 -4.16
C HIS A 144 16.73 11.91 -3.00
N THR A 145 16.76 12.47 -1.81
CA THR A 145 16.76 11.66 -0.59
C THR A 145 15.39 11.00 -0.39
N ALA A 146 15.31 9.91 0.37
CA ALA A 146 14.06 9.24 0.71
C ALA A 146 13.00 10.22 1.23
N ARG A 147 13.38 11.13 2.12
CA ARG A 147 12.51 12.15 2.68
C ARG A 147 11.97 13.13 1.62
N GLU A 148 12.84 13.60 0.72
CA GLU A 148 12.45 14.52 -0.36
C GLU A 148 11.49 13.83 -1.33
N LEU A 149 11.81 12.60 -1.76
CA LEU A 149 10.95 11.83 -2.64
C LEU A 149 9.57 11.56 -2.02
N ASN A 150 9.52 11.17 -0.75
CA ASN A 150 8.27 10.95 -0.04
C ASN A 150 7.46 12.25 0.10
N THR A 151 8.12 13.39 0.32
CA THR A 151 7.46 14.71 0.34
C THR A 151 6.89 15.07 -1.02
N LEU A 152 7.63 14.83 -2.11
CA LEU A 152 7.16 15.08 -3.47
C LEU A 152 5.98 14.17 -3.82
N ARG A 153 6.07 12.87 -3.50
CA ARG A 153 4.96 11.93 -3.70
C ARG A 153 3.71 12.38 -2.94
N SER A 154 3.82 12.72 -1.68
CA SER A 154 2.70 13.23 -0.87
C SER A 154 2.14 14.58 -1.38
N THR A 155 2.94 15.39 -2.04
CA THR A 155 2.50 16.68 -2.59
C THR A 155 1.71 16.53 -3.88
N TRP A 156 2.12 15.64 -4.76
CA TRP A 156 1.55 15.47 -6.10
C TRP A 156 0.54 14.34 -6.19
N LEU A 157 0.64 13.33 -5.33
CA LEU A 157 -0.21 12.15 -5.29
C LEU A 157 -1.06 12.18 -4.01
N GLY A 158 -2.27 11.65 -4.08
CA GLY A 158 -3.15 11.48 -2.91
C GLY A 158 -2.69 10.31 -2.05
N ASP A 159 -2.29 9.23 -2.71
CA ASP A 159 -1.68 8.05 -2.13
C ASP A 159 -0.75 7.39 -3.14
N SER A 160 0.28 6.70 -2.64
CA SER A 160 1.22 5.97 -3.49
C SER A 160 1.89 4.86 -2.67
N THR A 161 1.63 3.60 -3.03
CA THR A 161 2.09 2.43 -2.27
C THR A 161 2.58 1.34 -3.22
N ALA A 162 3.71 0.72 -2.89
CA ALA A 162 4.18 -0.49 -3.53
C ALA A 162 3.98 -1.68 -2.58
N CYS A 163 3.40 -2.77 -3.09
CA CYS A 163 3.20 -4.00 -2.30
C CYS A 163 3.15 -5.22 -3.20
N ILE A 164 3.28 -6.40 -2.60
CA ILE A 164 2.98 -7.66 -3.27
C ILE A 164 1.54 -8.06 -2.96
N ALA A 165 0.82 -8.50 -3.96
CA ALA A 165 -0.54 -8.99 -3.80
C ALA A 165 -0.73 -10.34 -4.52
N PHE A 166 -1.57 -11.18 -3.93
CA PHE A 166 -1.87 -12.51 -4.40
C PHE A 166 -3.36 -12.61 -4.70
N TRP A 167 -3.70 -13.13 -5.86
CA TRP A 167 -5.10 -13.33 -6.28
C TRP A 167 -5.34 -14.74 -6.77
N THR A 168 -6.34 -15.38 -6.22
CA THR A 168 -6.86 -16.67 -6.67
C THR A 168 -8.31 -16.48 -7.11
N GLY A 169 -8.70 -17.06 -8.22
CA GLY A 169 -10.09 -17.00 -8.69
C GLY A 169 -11.04 -17.76 -7.73
N ARG A 170 -12.32 -17.44 -7.80
CA ARG A 170 -13.35 -18.04 -6.92
C ARG A 170 -13.68 -19.51 -7.23
N GLN A 171 -13.28 -20.00 -8.40
CA GLN A 171 -13.55 -21.37 -8.81
C GLN A 171 -12.43 -22.30 -8.31
N GLU A 172 -12.80 -23.49 -7.88
CA GLU A 172 -11.83 -24.51 -7.48
C GLU A 172 -10.85 -24.81 -8.61
N GLY A 173 -9.56 -24.94 -8.28
CA GLY A 173 -8.49 -25.18 -9.25
C GLY A 173 -8.03 -23.93 -10.03
N THR A 174 -8.55 -22.74 -9.70
CA THR A 174 -8.06 -21.50 -10.31
C THR A 174 -6.62 -21.22 -9.84
N PRO A 175 -5.69 -20.92 -10.76
CA PRO A 175 -4.32 -20.66 -10.40
C PRO A 175 -4.16 -19.35 -9.61
N CYS A 176 -3.13 -19.29 -8.78
CA CYS A 176 -2.77 -18.08 -8.05
C CYS A 176 -1.92 -17.17 -8.93
N HIS A 177 -2.29 -15.89 -8.99
CA HIS A 177 -1.51 -14.84 -9.63
C HIS A 177 -0.92 -13.91 -8.57
N ALA A 178 0.40 -13.86 -8.51
CA ALA A 178 1.13 -12.92 -7.67
C ALA A 178 1.59 -11.72 -8.49
N LYS A 179 1.46 -10.53 -7.95
CA LYS A 179 1.84 -9.28 -8.62
C LYS A 179 2.59 -8.35 -7.65
N LEU A 180 3.65 -7.71 -8.13
CA LEU A 180 4.11 -6.46 -7.54
C LEU A 180 3.17 -5.35 -8.04
N VAL A 181 2.61 -4.60 -7.13
CA VAL A 181 1.65 -3.55 -7.43
C VAL A 181 2.21 -2.21 -6.99
N LEU A 182 2.28 -1.25 -7.90
CA LEU A 182 2.40 0.16 -7.57
C LEU A 182 1.02 0.79 -7.75
N SER A 183 0.38 1.16 -6.65
CA SER A 183 -0.92 1.85 -6.64
C SER A 183 -0.72 3.34 -6.40
N MET A 184 -1.38 4.17 -7.20
CA MET A 184 -1.34 5.62 -7.07
C MET A 184 -2.73 6.22 -7.24
N SER A 185 -3.13 7.07 -6.30
CA SER A 185 -4.31 7.94 -6.44
C SER A 185 -3.88 9.37 -6.69
N LEU A 186 -4.47 10.05 -7.67
CA LEU A 186 -3.99 11.36 -8.08
C LEU A 186 -5.08 12.21 -8.76
N LEU A 187 -4.79 13.49 -8.94
CA LEU A 187 -5.57 14.37 -9.80
C LEU A 187 -5.04 14.29 -11.24
N GLU A 188 -5.90 14.46 -12.23
CA GLU A 188 -5.53 14.35 -13.66
C GLU A 188 -4.35 15.27 -14.04
N ARG A 189 -4.25 16.45 -13.43
CA ARG A 189 -3.12 17.37 -13.62
C ARG A 189 -1.77 16.82 -13.15
N SER A 190 -1.79 15.88 -12.21
CA SER A 190 -0.58 15.29 -11.62
C SER A 190 -0.09 14.03 -12.36
N LEU A 191 -0.75 13.60 -13.44
CA LEU A 191 -0.45 12.33 -14.11
C LEU A 191 1.00 12.24 -14.59
N GLU A 192 1.56 13.31 -15.15
CA GLU A 192 2.96 13.37 -15.57
C GLU A 192 3.92 13.18 -14.37
N LYS A 193 3.63 13.87 -13.25
CA LYS A 193 4.40 13.71 -12.02
C LYS A 193 4.26 12.32 -11.41
N ALA A 194 3.10 11.68 -11.54
CA ALA A 194 2.91 10.31 -11.09
C ALA A 194 3.80 9.32 -11.86
N ILE A 195 3.91 9.47 -13.17
CA ILE A 195 4.80 8.65 -14.01
C ILE A 195 6.27 8.90 -13.63
N GLU A 196 6.67 10.17 -13.49
CA GLU A 196 8.04 10.53 -13.11
C GLU A 196 8.41 9.99 -11.72
N LEU A 197 7.63 10.32 -10.68
CA LEU A 197 7.93 9.96 -9.30
C LEU A 197 7.75 8.46 -9.01
N GLY A 198 6.75 7.82 -9.64
CA GLY A 198 6.56 6.38 -9.55
C GLY A 198 7.69 5.60 -10.22
N GLY A 199 8.20 6.11 -11.33
CA GLY A 199 9.37 5.57 -12.02
C GLY A 199 10.63 5.68 -11.17
N GLU A 200 10.92 6.88 -10.65
CA GLU A 200 12.05 7.09 -9.75
C GLU A 200 11.99 6.18 -8.52
N PHE A 201 10.82 6.07 -7.90
CA PHE A 201 10.59 5.26 -6.72
C PHE A 201 10.88 3.77 -6.94
N LEU A 202 10.41 3.20 -8.04
CA LEU A 202 10.61 1.77 -8.31
C LEU A 202 11.99 1.46 -8.92
N TYR A 203 12.43 2.24 -9.89
CA TYR A 203 13.57 1.88 -10.74
C TYR A 203 14.89 2.48 -10.24
N GLU A 204 14.85 3.65 -9.59
CA GLU A 204 16.08 4.41 -9.30
C GLU A 204 16.49 4.36 -7.82
N THR A 205 15.71 3.73 -6.92
CA THR A 205 16.08 3.56 -5.52
C THR A 205 17.41 2.84 -5.39
N LYS A 206 18.36 3.42 -4.63
CA LYS A 206 19.70 2.89 -4.42
C LYS A 206 19.69 1.76 -3.40
N LEU A 207 19.94 0.55 -3.85
CA LEU A 207 19.94 -0.67 -3.05
C LEU A 207 21.34 -1.08 -2.56
N THR A 208 22.37 -0.32 -2.89
CA THR A 208 23.77 -0.61 -2.52
C THR A 208 24.47 0.61 -1.94
N GLY A 209 25.52 0.36 -1.16
CA GLY A 209 26.34 1.37 -0.49
C GLY A 209 25.99 1.59 0.98
N GLU A 210 26.87 2.26 1.73
CA GLU A 210 26.80 2.42 3.19
C GLU A 210 25.43 2.88 3.72
N LYS A 211 24.79 3.83 3.04
CA LYS A 211 23.47 4.33 3.46
C LYS A 211 22.38 3.26 3.32
N ALA A 212 22.40 2.49 2.23
CA ALA A 212 21.45 1.41 2.03
C ALA A 212 21.66 0.29 3.06
N GLU A 213 22.92 -0.08 3.30
CA GLU A 213 23.28 -1.11 4.29
C GLU A 213 22.83 -0.71 5.71
N ALA A 214 23.05 0.55 6.09
CA ALA A 214 22.58 1.08 7.38
C ALA A 214 21.03 1.08 7.48
N ALA A 215 20.33 1.40 6.38
CA ALA A 215 18.88 1.35 6.32
C ALA A 215 18.36 -0.10 6.45
N PHE A 216 18.98 -1.06 5.77
CA PHE A 216 18.63 -2.48 5.90
C PHE A 216 18.71 -2.96 7.34
N ALA A 217 19.85 -2.70 8.01
CA ALA A 217 20.03 -3.11 9.42
C ALA A 217 18.94 -2.53 10.33
N ARG A 218 18.59 -1.25 10.14
CA ARG A 218 17.60 -0.55 10.94
C ARG A 218 16.18 -1.04 10.67
N VAL A 219 15.78 -1.07 9.40
CA VAL A 219 14.40 -1.38 8.99
C VAL A 219 14.07 -2.83 9.28
N LEU A 220 14.95 -3.77 8.93
CA LEU A 220 14.71 -5.19 9.19
C LEU A 220 14.68 -5.51 10.68
N SER A 221 15.49 -4.83 11.50
CA SER A 221 15.41 -4.96 12.96
C SER A 221 14.08 -4.46 13.51
N GLN A 222 13.57 -3.33 13.00
CA GLN A 222 12.26 -2.82 13.38
C GLN A 222 11.13 -3.74 12.93
N GLN A 223 11.22 -4.28 11.71
CA GLN A 223 10.26 -5.24 11.18
C GLN A 223 10.17 -6.49 12.05
N LYS A 224 11.33 -7.05 12.46
CA LYS A 224 11.37 -8.19 13.38
C LYS A 224 10.59 -7.90 14.67
N LEU A 225 10.83 -6.75 15.30
CA LEU A 225 10.11 -6.36 16.51
C LEU A 225 8.61 -6.21 16.28
N ASN A 226 8.22 -5.63 15.15
CA ASN A 226 6.82 -5.47 14.78
C ASN A 226 6.13 -6.83 14.61
N MET A 227 6.78 -7.78 13.91
CA MET A 227 6.24 -9.12 13.73
C MET A 227 6.12 -9.88 15.06
N GLU A 228 7.09 -9.77 15.96
CA GLU A 228 7.04 -10.36 17.29
C GLU A 228 5.85 -9.84 18.10
N GLN A 229 5.58 -8.54 18.04
CA GLN A 229 4.38 -7.94 18.68
C GLN A 229 3.08 -8.42 18.03
N GLN A 230 3.05 -8.52 16.70
CA GLN A 230 1.89 -9.03 15.98
C GLN A 230 1.59 -10.50 16.29
N PHE A 231 2.60 -11.34 16.47
CA PHE A 231 2.41 -12.74 16.88
C PHE A 231 1.72 -12.84 18.25
N ILE A 232 1.99 -11.91 19.17
CA ILE A 232 1.31 -11.85 20.47
C ILE A 232 -0.13 -11.37 20.31
N GLN A 233 -0.36 -10.33 19.52
CA GLN A 233 -1.68 -9.69 19.39
C GLN A 233 -2.64 -10.45 18.47
N MET A 234 -2.12 -11.07 17.41
CA MET A 234 -2.89 -11.67 16.31
C MET A 234 -2.49 -13.12 16.02
N GLY A 235 -2.01 -13.84 17.03
CA GLY A 235 -1.51 -15.21 16.88
C GLY A 235 -2.50 -16.19 16.25
N ASN A 236 -3.81 -16.01 16.47
CA ASN A 236 -4.85 -16.80 15.81
C ASN A 236 -4.88 -16.59 14.28
N GLN A 237 -4.62 -15.37 13.79
CA GLN A 237 -4.56 -15.09 12.35
C GLN A 237 -3.32 -15.73 11.72
N TYR A 238 -2.17 -15.62 12.37
CA TYR A 238 -0.95 -16.30 11.91
C TYR A 238 -1.10 -17.82 11.88
N ALA A 239 -1.73 -18.39 12.90
CA ALA A 239 -2.03 -19.83 12.93
C ALA A 239 -2.97 -20.24 11.79
N MET A 240 -3.99 -19.41 11.48
CA MET A 240 -4.90 -19.64 10.36
C MET A 240 -4.17 -19.58 9.02
N VAL A 241 -3.39 -18.53 8.76
CA VAL A 241 -2.62 -18.39 7.51
C VAL A 241 -1.67 -19.58 7.35
N ARG A 242 -0.96 -19.98 8.45
CA ARG A 242 -0.10 -21.15 8.45
C ARG A 242 -0.84 -22.44 8.13
N ALA A 243 -2.03 -22.65 8.68
CA ALA A 243 -2.86 -23.82 8.37
C ALA A 243 -3.33 -23.81 6.91
N MET A 244 -3.78 -22.66 6.42
CA MET A 244 -4.27 -22.48 5.04
C MET A 244 -3.14 -22.59 4.01
N SER A 245 -1.89 -22.32 4.36
CA SER A 245 -0.74 -22.44 3.46
C SER A 245 -0.52 -23.84 2.90
N HIS A 246 -1.05 -24.86 3.57
CA HIS A 246 -1.02 -26.25 3.10
C HIS A 246 -2.12 -26.59 2.08
N TYR A 247 -3.08 -25.69 1.87
CA TYR A 247 -4.24 -25.94 1.02
C TYR A 247 -4.34 -24.98 -0.17
N ALA A 248 -3.75 -23.79 -0.07
CA ALA A 248 -3.86 -22.79 -1.12
C ALA A 248 -2.54 -22.03 -1.32
N VAL A 249 -2.15 -21.90 -2.59
CA VAL A 249 -0.87 -21.26 -2.99
C VAL A 249 -0.79 -19.81 -2.54
N GLU A 250 -1.90 -19.05 -2.56
CA GLU A 250 -1.91 -17.65 -2.11
C GLU A 250 -1.54 -17.54 -0.62
N TYR A 251 -2.03 -18.48 0.20
CA TYR A 251 -1.68 -18.51 1.62
C TYR A 251 -0.25 -19.01 1.85
N ALA A 252 0.27 -19.91 0.99
CA ALA A 252 1.66 -20.33 1.04
C ALA A 252 2.60 -19.15 0.75
N LEU A 253 2.33 -18.36 -0.28
CA LEU A 253 3.10 -17.17 -0.62
C LEU A 253 2.96 -16.07 0.45
N SER A 254 1.75 -15.85 0.96
CA SER A 254 1.53 -14.90 2.05
C SER A 254 2.26 -15.31 3.33
N GLU A 255 2.29 -16.61 3.65
CA GLU A 255 3.02 -17.14 4.79
C GLU A 255 4.54 -17.04 4.60
N ALA A 256 5.02 -17.24 3.37
CA ALA A 256 6.43 -17.08 3.04
C ALA A 256 6.90 -15.62 3.19
N CYS A 257 6.07 -14.62 2.87
CA CYS A 257 6.41 -13.21 3.00
C CYS A 257 6.21 -12.69 4.43
N SER A 258 4.99 -12.79 4.95
CA SER A 258 4.58 -12.10 6.18
C SER A 258 4.20 -13.03 7.33
N GLY A 259 4.29 -14.34 7.14
CA GLY A 259 4.00 -15.34 8.17
C GLY A 259 5.22 -15.77 9.00
N VAL A 260 5.15 -16.96 9.60
CA VAL A 260 6.25 -17.53 10.39
C VAL A 260 7.47 -17.86 9.54
N THR A 261 7.26 -18.28 8.28
CA THR A 261 8.36 -18.52 7.33
C THR A 261 9.06 -17.22 6.97
N GLY A 262 8.29 -16.16 6.67
CA GLY A 262 8.84 -14.82 6.43
C GLY A 262 9.61 -14.28 7.63
N TYR A 263 9.12 -14.47 8.85
CA TYR A 263 9.84 -14.11 10.07
C TYR A 263 11.18 -14.85 10.20
N LYS A 264 11.21 -16.18 9.94
CA LYS A 264 12.46 -16.94 9.97
C LYS A 264 13.45 -16.49 8.91
N PHE A 265 12.98 -16.19 7.71
CA PHE A 265 13.79 -15.63 6.64
C PHE A 265 14.42 -14.30 7.07
N LEU A 266 13.62 -13.38 7.62
CA LEU A 266 14.08 -12.11 8.17
C LEU A 266 15.11 -12.28 9.28
N CYS A 267 14.90 -13.21 10.22
CA CYS A 267 15.89 -13.53 11.27
C CYS A 267 17.20 -14.02 10.66
N GLY A 268 17.14 -14.88 9.66
CA GLY A 268 18.34 -15.38 8.97
C GLY A 268 19.15 -14.26 8.30
N LEU A 269 18.49 -13.28 7.69
CA LEU A 269 19.16 -12.10 7.13
C LEU A 269 19.83 -11.23 8.20
N LEU A 270 19.16 -11.03 9.34
CA LEU A 270 19.70 -10.27 10.47
C LEU A 270 20.90 -11.01 11.14
N GLU A 271 20.88 -12.33 11.21
CA GLU A 271 21.99 -13.13 11.75
C GLU A 271 23.21 -13.12 10.82
N GLN A 272 22.99 -13.18 9.50
CA GLN A 272 24.09 -13.10 8.52
C GLN A 272 24.69 -11.70 8.46
N ALA A 273 23.85 -10.67 8.57
CA ALA A 273 24.20 -9.25 8.50
C ALA A 273 25.07 -8.86 7.27
N ASP A 274 24.94 -9.61 6.17
CA ASP A 274 25.62 -9.31 4.90
C ASP A 274 24.75 -8.39 4.04
N TRP A 275 24.75 -7.13 4.42
CA TRP A 275 23.91 -6.11 3.79
C TRP A 275 24.31 -5.81 2.35
N ALA A 276 25.61 -5.95 2.02
CA ALA A 276 26.09 -5.77 0.66
C ALA A 276 25.59 -6.89 -0.27
N ALA A 277 25.56 -8.14 0.21
CA ALA A 277 24.98 -9.26 -0.54
C ALA A 277 23.46 -9.11 -0.66
N LEU A 278 22.77 -8.65 0.40
CA LEU A 278 21.33 -8.38 0.36
C LEU A 278 21.01 -7.33 -0.72
N GLY A 279 21.71 -6.20 -0.73
CA GLY A 279 21.50 -5.16 -1.74
C GLY A 279 21.60 -5.68 -3.17
N LYS A 280 22.60 -6.49 -3.47
CA LYS A 280 22.78 -7.13 -4.80
C LYS A 280 21.64 -8.11 -5.13
N LYS A 281 21.13 -8.84 -4.16
CA LYS A 281 19.98 -9.73 -4.34
C LYS A 281 18.72 -8.93 -4.68
N LEU A 282 18.47 -7.84 -3.95
CA LEU A 282 17.33 -6.95 -4.20
C LEU A 282 17.43 -6.28 -5.58
N GLU A 283 18.63 -5.84 -6.01
CA GLU A 283 18.86 -5.33 -7.37
C GLU A 283 18.53 -6.38 -8.43
N ALA A 284 19.00 -7.61 -8.27
CA ALA A 284 18.78 -8.68 -9.22
C ALA A 284 17.28 -9.04 -9.36
N VAL A 285 16.55 -9.11 -8.25
CA VAL A 285 15.11 -9.38 -8.26
C VAL A 285 14.34 -8.19 -8.85
N ARG A 286 14.71 -6.95 -8.51
CA ARG A 286 14.14 -5.74 -9.11
C ARG A 286 14.30 -5.73 -10.61
N GLU A 287 15.51 -5.97 -11.13
CA GLU A 287 15.81 -6.03 -12.55
C GLU A 287 14.94 -7.08 -13.27
N LYS A 288 14.87 -8.29 -12.70
CA LYS A 288 14.06 -9.38 -13.24
C LYS A 288 12.57 -9.03 -13.32
N VAL A 289 12.03 -8.32 -12.33
CA VAL A 289 10.61 -7.96 -12.28
C VAL A 289 10.32 -6.75 -13.16
N LEU A 290 11.05 -5.65 -12.97
CA LEU A 290 10.68 -4.38 -13.60
C LEU A 290 10.93 -4.38 -15.12
N HIS A 291 11.95 -5.07 -15.60
CA HIS A 291 12.33 -5.08 -17.01
C HIS A 291 11.83 -6.32 -17.78
N HIS A 292 11.59 -7.44 -17.10
CA HIS A 292 11.27 -8.69 -17.81
C HIS A 292 9.89 -9.26 -17.56
N ALA A 293 9.23 -8.88 -16.45
CA ALA A 293 7.89 -9.37 -16.15
C ALA A 293 6.83 -8.75 -17.06
N ALA A 294 5.73 -9.47 -17.27
CA ALA A 294 4.54 -8.89 -17.89
C ALA A 294 4.02 -7.73 -17.02
N LEU A 295 3.65 -6.63 -17.68
CA LEU A 295 3.09 -5.45 -17.02
C LEU A 295 1.65 -5.22 -17.49
N THR A 296 0.73 -5.13 -16.57
CA THR A 296 -0.63 -4.64 -16.78
C THR A 296 -0.78 -3.31 -16.07
N ILE A 297 -1.25 -2.29 -16.78
CA ILE A 297 -1.54 -0.95 -16.24
C ILE A 297 -3.04 -0.78 -16.18
N SER A 298 -3.58 -0.48 -15.01
CA SER A 298 -5.01 -0.17 -14.84
C SER A 298 -5.19 1.31 -14.56
N LEU A 299 -5.99 1.97 -15.37
CA LEU A 299 -6.37 3.36 -15.21
C LEU A 299 -7.87 3.48 -15.00
N HIS A 300 -8.27 3.99 -13.85
CA HIS A 300 -9.62 4.50 -13.61
C HIS A 300 -9.58 6.03 -13.79
N GLY A 301 -10.26 6.54 -14.81
CA GLY A 301 -10.20 7.96 -15.12
C GLY A 301 -10.93 8.35 -16.39
N SER A 302 -10.81 9.63 -16.76
CA SER A 302 -11.43 10.17 -17.98
C SER A 302 -10.74 9.63 -19.24
N GLU A 303 -11.42 9.69 -20.37
CA GLU A 303 -10.81 9.37 -21.68
C GLU A 303 -9.63 10.30 -22.01
N ALA A 304 -9.68 11.56 -21.57
CA ALA A 304 -8.58 12.51 -21.72
C ALA A 304 -7.35 12.07 -20.91
N ALA A 305 -7.56 11.56 -19.69
CA ALA A 305 -6.48 11.01 -18.86
C ALA A 305 -5.84 9.78 -19.50
N LYS A 306 -6.65 8.90 -20.13
CA LYS A 306 -6.15 7.74 -20.89
C LYS A 306 -5.25 8.19 -22.03
N GLN A 307 -5.72 9.12 -22.88
CA GLN A 307 -4.93 9.63 -24.01
C GLN A 307 -3.62 10.29 -23.55
N LYS A 308 -3.66 11.02 -22.44
CA LYS A 308 -2.47 11.61 -21.83
C LYS A 308 -1.50 10.54 -21.32
N LEU A 309 -2.00 9.48 -20.68
CA LEU A 309 -1.19 8.35 -20.23
C LEU A 309 -0.53 7.63 -21.40
N GLU A 310 -1.27 7.33 -22.47
CA GLU A 310 -0.77 6.70 -23.69
C GLU A 310 0.34 7.53 -24.35
N ALA A 311 0.28 8.85 -24.27
CA ALA A 311 1.32 9.73 -24.78
C ALA A 311 2.57 9.79 -23.88
N LEU A 312 2.43 9.64 -22.56
CA LEU A 312 3.54 9.72 -21.61
C LEU A 312 4.32 8.42 -21.47
N LEU A 313 3.65 7.27 -21.50
CA LEU A 313 4.27 5.95 -21.26
C LEU A 313 5.44 5.62 -22.19
N PRO A 314 5.39 5.84 -23.52
CA PRO A 314 6.50 5.50 -24.40
C PRO A 314 7.82 6.21 -24.09
N GLY A 315 7.78 7.37 -23.45
CA GLY A 315 8.97 8.12 -23.02
C GLY A 315 9.38 7.90 -21.57
N SER A 316 8.72 6.98 -20.87
CA SER A 316 8.96 6.71 -19.44
C SER A 316 9.81 5.46 -19.20
N VAL A 317 10.27 5.26 -17.98
CA VAL A 317 11.00 4.05 -17.55
C VAL A 317 10.11 2.80 -17.54
N PHE A 318 8.79 2.96 -17.68
CA PHE A 318 7.84 1.85 -17.76
C PHE A 318 7.73 1.24 -19.18
N ALA A 319 8.31 1.89 -20.19
CA ALA A 319 8.30 1.39 -21.56
C ALA A 319 9.36 0.30 -21.74
N GLU A 320 8.94 -0.86 -22.24
CA GLU A 320 9.83 -1.97 -22.62
C GLU A 320 9.35 -2.56 -23.94
N GLU A 321 10.28 -2.83 -24.86
CA GLU A 321 9.93 -3.38 -26.16
C GLU A 321 9.44 -4.83 -26.09
N ALA A 322 9.99 -5.62 -25.16
CA ALA A 322 9.67 -7.03 -24.99
C ALA A 322 9.54 -7.41 -23.52
N ARG A 323 8.31 -7.51 -23.06
CA ARG A 323 7.99 -8.08 -21.74
C ARG A 323 7.62 -9.55 -21.85
N GLY A 324 7.85 -10.31 -20.77
CA GLY A 324 7.40 -11.69 -20.65
C GLY A 324 5.86 -11.80 -20.66
N THR A 325 5.38 -13.01 -20.70
CA THR A 325 3.95 -13.32 -20.53
C THR A 325 3.63 -13.57 -19.07
N ALA A 326 2.42 -13.19 -18.65
CA ALA A 326 1.92 -13.47 -17.32
C ALA A 326 1.89 -14.99 -17.06
N LYS A 327 2.35 -15.38 -15.87
CA LYS A 327 2.39 -16.77 -15.42
C LYS A 327 1.68 -16.89 -14.08
N ALA A 328 0.99 -18.01 -13.91
CA ALA A 328 0.41 -18.34 -12.62
C ALA A 328 1.37 -19.20 -11.79
N TYR A 329 1.27 -19.09 -10.47
CA TYR A 329 1.91 -20.05 -9.57
C TYR A 329 1.10 -21.35 -9.58
N THR A 330 1.77 -22.41 -9.95
CA THR A 330 1.28 -23.79 -9.85
C THR A 330 2.20 -24.50 -8.87
N GLN A 331 1.98 -24.34 -7.59
CA GLN A 331 2.72 -25.12 -6.60
C GLN A 331 2.04 -26.49 -6.45
N GLU A 332 2.79 -27.58 -6.62
CA GLU A 332 2.38 -28.86 -6.09
C GLU A 332 2.41 -28.72 -4.56
N LEU A 333 1.24 -28.82 -3.95
CA LEU A 333 1.09 -28.81 -2.49
C LEU A 333 1.70 -30.11 -1.96
N THR A 334 2.92 -30.03 -1.42
CA THR A 334 3.60 -31.15 -0.75
C THR A 334 3.29 -31.18 0.75
#